data_bb43361d07c3cb097fdb0a30c76fb9e0
#
_entry.id   bb43361d07c3cb097fdb0a30c76fb9e0
#
_cell.length_a   1.000
_cell.length_b   1.000
_cell.length_c   1.000
_cell.angle_alpha   90.00
_cell.angle_beta   90.00
_cell.angle_gamma   90.00
#
_symmetry.space_group_name_H-M   'P 1'
#
loop_
_entity.id
_entity.type
_entity.pdbx_description
1 polymer ?
#
loop_
_entity_poly.entity_id
_entity_poly.type
_entity_poly.pdbx_seq_one_letter_code
_entity_poly.pdbx_strand_id
1 'polypeptide(L)'
;MNVTFTKVRIELGPSQIGGIGVFAVISFRENEYLAAGIAKTDYKHLVRWTEIARIDGDIKDKIRHFCIGTPSGFIPPDKLDFNRLTVEWYINHSCDGNVGFNEDGDFVARRKIEKGEELTYDYALAESNPRFRMECNCGSAGCRGVITGNDWKDPEFREKNLDYMLPRLRRVSEAGRFAGAKPVRAVARRR
;
A
#
# COMPACT_ATOMS: atom_id res chain seq x y z
N MET A 1 -14.32 19.74 -31.94
CA MET A 1 -13.77 18.80 -30.98
C MET A 1 -14.60 18.90 -29.72
N ASN A 2 -15.31 17.83 -29.30
CA ASN A 2 -16.00 17.82 -28.03
C ASN A 2 -14.96 17.55 -26.94
N VAL A 3 -14.66 18.57 -26.14
CA VAL A 3 -13.79 18.38 -24.95
C VAL A 3 -14.62 17.73 -23.88
N THR A 4 -14.35 16.46 -23.57
CA THR A 4 -14.95 15.78 -22.43
C THR A 4 -14.12 16.08 -21.19
N PHE A 5 -14.66 16.85 -20.26
CA PHE A 5 -14.01 17.15 -18.98
C PHE A 5 -14.14 15.93 -18.07
N THR A 6 -13.02 15.37 -17.66
CA THR A 6 -12.99 14.35 -16.60
C THR A 6 -13.25 15.02 -15.25
N LYS A 7 -14.19 14.49 -14.47
CA LYS A 7 -14.44 15.02 -13.12
C LYS A 7 -13.22 14.73 -12.22
N VAL A 8 -12.74 15.75 -11.51
CA VAL A 8 -11.78 15.57 -10.44
C VAL A 8 -12.43 14.75 -9.34
N ARG A 9 -11.80 13.66 -8.92
CA ARG A 9 -12.34 12.73 -7.91
C ARG A 9 -11.56 12.78 -6.61
N ILE A 10 -10.26 13.03 -6.71
CA ILE A 10 -9.31 13.13 -5.59
C ILE A 10 -8.41 14.34 -5.82
N GLU A 11 -7.93 14.95 -4.74
CA GLU A 11 -7.04 16.11 -4.80
C GLU A 11 -6.02 16.11 -3.67
N LEU A 12 -4.94 16.88 -3.83
CA LEU A 12 -3.94 17.09 -2.79
C LEU A 12 -4.39 18.19 -1.83
N GLY A 13 -4.10 18.01 -0.55
CA GLY A 13 -4.37 19.01 0.48
C GLY A 13 -3.45 18.85 1.71
N PRO A 14 -3.47 19.80 2.65
CA PRO A 14 -2.73 19.68 3.90
C PRO A 14 -3.30 18.56 4.76
N SER A 15 -2.46 17.67 5.25
CA SER A 15 -2.84 16.52 6.08
C SER A 15 -2.58 16.78 7.57
N GLN A 16 -3.48 16.29 8.41
CA GLN A 16 -3.28 16.26 9.87
C GLN A 16 -2.34 15.13 10.30
N ILE A 17 -2.14 14.12 9.44
CA ILE A 17 -1.24 12.99 9.70
C ILE A 17 0.20 13.42 9.44
N GLY A 18 0.45 14.14 8.35
CA GLY A 18 1.76 14.66 8.00
C GLY A 18 1.82 15.28 6.61
N GLY A 19 2.35 16.48 6.50
CA GLY A 19 2.62 17.18 5.26
C GLY A 19 1.43 17.33 4.32
N ILE A 20 1.50 16.67 3.17
CA ILE A 20 0.46 16.67 2.13
C ILE A 20 -0.23 15.30 2.16
N GLY A 21 -1.56 15.30 2.02
CA GLY A 21 -2.39 14.11 1.86
C GLY A 21 -3.27 14.17 0.63
N VAL A 22 -4.03 13.13 0.41
CA VAL A 22 -4.99 13.01 -0.69
C VAL A 22 -6.40 13.00 -0.12
N PHE A 23 -7.29 13.79 -0.71
CA PHE A 23 -8.65 13.98 -0.22
C PHE A 23 -9.69 13.62 -1.27
N ALA A 24 -10.81 13.08 -0.83
CA ALA A 24 -11.94 12.74 -1.66
C ALA A 24 -12.71 14.01 -2.09
N VAL A 25 -12.77 14.32 -3.39
CA VAL A 25 -13.58 15.42 -3.95
C VAL A 25 -15.03 15.01 -4.10
N ILE A 26 -15.29 13.71 -4.23
CA ILE A 26 -16.62 13.08 -4.26
C ILE A 26 -16.66 11.96 -3.22
N SER A 27 -17.86 11.50 -2.85
CA SER A 27 -17.97 10.27 -2.03
C SER A 27 -17.73 9.03 -2.87
N PHE A 28 -17.15 7.99 -2.25
CA PHE A 28 -16.90 6.67 -2.87
C PHE A 28 -17.67 5.58 -2.09
N ARG A 29 -18.13 4.58 -2.82
CA ARG A 29 -18.70 3.36 -2.23
C ARG A 29 -17.59 2.37 -1.92
N GLU A 30 -17.86 1.44 -1.04
CA GLU A 30 -16.97 0.30 -0.81
C GLU A 30 -16.66 -0.44 -2.12
N ASN A 31 -15.39 -0.84 -2.28
CA ASN A 31 -14.81 -1.46 -3.48
C ASN A 31 -14.83 -0.58 -4.75
N GLU A 32 -15.21 0.68 -4.63
CA GLU A 32 -15.14 1.60 -5.77
C GLU A 32 -13.68 1.97 -6.09
N TYR A 33 -13.34 1.95 -7.40
CA TYR A 33 -12.04 2.39 -7.91
C TYR A 33 -11.78 3.87 -7.58
N LEU A 34 -10.61 4.18 -7.04
CA LEU A 34 -10.17 5.54 -6.74
C LEU A 34 -9.14 6.05 -7.76
N ALA A 35 -8.05 5.31 -7.91
CA ALA A 35 -6.91 5.69 -8.74
C ALA A 35 -6.13 4.45 -9.20
N ALA A 36 -5.31 4.63 -10.24
CA ALA A 36 -4.38 3.60 -10.68
C ALA A 36 -3.38 3.29 -9.57
N GLY A 37 -3.10 2.01 -9.36
CA GLY A 37 -2.16 1.61 -8.34
C GLY A 37 -0.72 1.85 -8.75
N ILE A 38 0.08 2.19 -7.77
CA ILE A 38 1.54 2.40 -7.89
C ILE A 38 2.24 1.13 -8.40
N ALA A 39 1.65 -0.03 -8.19
CA ALA A 39 2.26 -1.33 -8.50
C ALA A 39 1.93 -1.88 -9.90
N LYS A 40 1.18 -1.17 -10.73
CA LYS A 40 1.06 -1.51 -12.17
C LYS A 40 2.35 -1.28 -12.94
N THR A 41 3.28 -0.54 -12.37
CA THR A 41 4.65 -0.51 -12.87
C THR A 41 5.24 -1.90 -12.66
N ASP A 42 5.36 -2.63 -13.75
CA ASP A 42 6.11 -3.87 -13.86
C ASP A 42 7.34 -3.79 -12.97
N TYR A 43 7.54 -4.78 -12.09
CA TYR A 43 8.74 -4.95 -11.26
C TYR A 43 10.06 -5.00 -12.06
N LYS A 44 10.01 -4.79 -13.36
CA LYS A 44 11.16 -4.62 -14.24
C LYS A 44 12.10 -3.48 -13.82
N HIS A 45 11.59 -2.54 -12.99
CA HIS A 45 12.34 -1.37 -12.54
C HIS A 45 12.59 -1.33 -11.04
N LEU A 46 12.62 -2.50 -10.35
CA LEU A 46 13.02 -2.56 -8.95
C LEU A 46 14.42 -1.97 -8.76
N VAL A 47 14.55 -0.93 -7.94
CA VAL A 47 15.86 -0.40 -7.52
C VAL A 47 16.38 -1.28 -6.40
N ARG A 48 17.39 -2.08 -6.70
CA ARG A 48 17.96 -3.05 -5.75
C ARG A 48 18.79 -2.35 -4.67
N TRP A 49 18.88 -2.98 -3.50
CA TRP A 49 19.70 -2.47 -2.39
C TRP A 49 21.13 -2.15 -2.79
N THR A 50 21.74 -2.93 -3.69
CA THR A 50 23.09 -2.73 -4.21
C THR A 50 23.21 -1.49 -5.11
N GLU A 51 22.14 -1.07 -5.74
CA GLU A 51 22.08 0.10 -6.61
C GLU A 51 21.89 1.39 -5.79
N ILE A 52 21.10 1.32 -4.71
CA ILE A 52 20.81 2.46 -3.82
C ILE A 52 22.09 3.03 -3.20
N ALA A 53 23.08 2.19 -2.92
CA ALA A 53 24.35 2.66 -2.38
C ALA A 53 25.08 3.65 -3.31
N ARG A 54 24.81 3.59 -4.62
CA ARG A 54 25.45 4.40 -5.68
C ARG A 54 24.62 5.60 -6.12
N ILE A 55 23.38 5.73 -5.59
CA ILE A 55 22.46 6.82 -5.92
C ILE A 55 22.83 8.05 -5.08
N ASP A 56 22.62 9.23 -5.65
CA ASP A 56 22.77 10.52 -4.97
C ASP A 56 21.91 10.61 -3.70
N GLY A 57 22.35 11.38 -2.70
CA GLY A 57 21.69 11.49 -1.40
C GLY A 57 20.24 11.97 -1.51
N ASP A 58 19.99 13.00 -2.29
CA ASP A 58 18.65 13.58 -2.45
C ASP A 58 17.66 12.60 -3.08
N ILE A 59 18.10 11.86 -4.10
CA ILE A 59 17.28 10.81 -4.73
C ILE A 59 17.08 9.64 -3.77
N LYS A 60 18.10 9.27 -3.00
CA LYS A 60 18.01 8.21 -1.99
C LYS A 60 16.94 8.53 -0.94
N ASP A 61 16.84 9.77 -0.50
CA ASP A 61 15.84 10.20 0.46
C ASP A 61 14.44 10.21 -0.16
N LYS A 62 14.30 10.60 -1.43
CA LYS A 62 13.04 10.46 -2.18
C LYS A 62 12.60 9.00 -2.32
N ILE A 63 13.53 8.09 -2.62
CA ILE A 63 13.26 6.65 -2.69
C ILE A 63 12.70 6.15 -1.34
N ARG A 64 13.35 6.50 -0.24
CA ARG A 64 12.92 6.08 1.10
C ARG A 64 11.56 6.65 1.50
N HIS A 65 11.25 7.84 1.02
CA HIS A 65 10.02 8.55 1.38
C HIS A 65 8.81 8.13 0.56
N PHE A 66 8.98 7.90 -0.73
CA PHE A 66 7.87 7.64 -1.66
C PHE A 66 7.76 6.19 -2.12
N CYS A 67 8.85 5.44 -2.20
CA CYS A 67 8.83 4.13 -2.84
C CYS A 67 8.41 3.02 -1.89
N ILE A 68 7.66 2.05 -2.40
CA ILE A 68 7.30 0.84 -1.65
C ILE A 68 8.53 -0.04 -1.48
N GLY A 69 8.87 -0.37 -0.26
CA GLY A 69 9.99 -1.24 0.07
C GLY A 69 9.66 -2.73 -0.09
N THR A 70 10.66 -3.49 -0.50
CA THR A 70 10.60 -4.95 -0.63
C THR A 70 11.84 -5.57 0.00
N PRO A 71 11.89 -6.88 0.26
CA PRO A 71 13.12 -7.54 0.69
C PRO A 71 14.30 -7.36 -0.27
N SER A 72 14.05 -7.12 -1.56
CA SER A 72 15.08 -7.03 -2.61
C SER A 72 15.45 -5.60 -3.01
N GLY A 73 14.66 -4.59 -2.61
CA GLY A 73 14.86 -3.20 -3.00
C GLY A 73 13.58 -2.39 -2.91
N PHE A 74 13.48 -1.31 -3.67
CA PHE A 74 12.31 -0.44 -3.72
C PHE A 74 11.63 -0.46 -5.09
N ILE A 75 10.30 -0.34 -5.07
CA ILE A 75 9.47 -0.10 -6.25
C ILE A 75 9.40 1.42 -6.45
N PRO A 76 10.05 1.97 -7.47
CA PRO A 76 10.09 3.40 -7.71
C PRO A 76 8.91 3.87 -8.58
N PRO A 77 8.67 5.19 -8.68
CA PRO A 77 7.88 5.75 -9.76
C PRO A 77 8.51 5.43 -11.13
N ASP A 78 7.72 5.55 -12.20
CA ASP A 78 8.19 5.30 -13.56
C ASP A 78 9.47 6.09 -13.85
N LYS A 79 10.49 5.40 -14.37
CA LYS A 79 11.81 5.96 -14.72
C LYS A 79 12.56 6.66 -13.58
N LEU A 80 12.22 6.45 -12.31
CA LEU A 80 12.79 7.18 -11.17
C LEU A 80 12.57 8.72 -11.26
N ASP A 81 11.54 9.14 -11.96
CA ASP A 81 11.24 10.56 -12.14
C ASP A 81 10.29 11.06 -11.03
N PHE A 82 10.87 11.53 -9.94
CA PHE A 82 10.12 12.09 -8.80
C PHE A 82 9.45 13.44 -9.09
N ASN A 83 9.71 14.06 -10.26
CA ASN A 83 9.02 15.28 -10.68
C ASN A 83 7.66 14.96 -11.33
N ARG A 84 7.37 13.70 -11.60
CA ARG A 84 6.15 13.22 -12.25
C ARG A 84 5.32 12.32 -11.34
N LEU A 85 5.42 12.48 -10.02
CA LEU A 85 4.59 11.76 -9.07
C LEU A 85 3.12 12.15 -9.30
N THR A 86 2.29 11.15 -9.44
CA THR A 86 0.83 11.30 -9.51
C THR A 86 0.25 11.41 -8.09
N VAL A 87 -1.01 11.81 -7.98
CA VAL A 87 -1.66 12.14 -6.70
C VAL A 87 -1.58 10.99 -5.70
N GLU A 88 -1.71 9.75 -6.14
CA GLU A 88 -1.72 8.55 -5.31
C GLU A 88 -0.39 8.27 -4.56
N TRP A 89 0.72 8.87 -5.00
CA TRP A 89 2.00 8.79 -4.27
C TRP A 89 1.99 9.55 -2.94
N TYR A 90 1.00 10.40 -2.73
CA TYR A 90 0.83 11.22 -1.53
C TYR A 90 -0.22 10.66 -0.57
N ILE A 91 -0.73 9.45 -0.80
CA ILE A 91 -1.66 8.80 0.13
C ILE A 91 -0.90 8.42 1.40
N ASN A 92 -1.25 9.04 2.51
CA ASN A 92 -0.63 8.84 3.81
C ASN A 92 -0.98 7.48 4.42
N HIS A 93 -0.19 7.09 5.43
CA HIS A 93 -0.46 5.92 6.22
C HIS A 93 -1.52 6.18 7.30
N SER A 94 -2.43 5.21 7.47
CA SER A 94 -3.22 5.05 8.69
C SER A 94 -3.34 3.57 9.05
N CYS A 95 -3.25 3.23 10.35
CA CYS A 95 -3.51 1.88 10.83
C CYS A 95 -4.98 1.45 10.66
N ASP A 96 -5.87 2.40 10.42
CA ASP A 96 -7.28 2.21 10.05
C ASP A 96 -7.58 2.89 8.70
N GLY A 97 -6.75 2.62 7.69
CA GLY A 97 -6.85 3.20 6.37
C GLY A 97 -8.16 2.82 5.66
N ASN A 98 -8.72 3.80 4.94
CA ASN A 98 -9.96 3.65 4.19
C ASN A 98 -9.75 3.21 2.74
N VAL A 99 -8.49 3.04 2.32
CA VAL A 99 -8.09 2.62 0.97
C VAL A 99 -7.29 1.31 1.03
N GLY A 100 -7.38 0.50 0.01
CA GLY A 100 -6.62 -0.73 -0.19
C GLY A 100 -6.40 -0.99 -1.67
N PHE A 101 -5.94 -2.19 -2.02
CA PHE A 101 -5.66 -2.60 -3.40
C PHE A 101 -6.66 -3.65 -3.87
N ASN A 102 -7.04 -3.60 -5.15
CA ASN A 102 -7.78 -4.68 -5.81
C ASN A 102 -6.82 -5.73 -6.42
N GLU A 103 -7.36 -6.68 -7.16
CA GLU A 103 -6.58 -7.75 -7.82
C GLU A 103 -5.63 -7.25 -8.90
N ASP A 104 -5.92 -6.11 -9.52
CA ASP A 104 -5.06 -5.44 -10.50
C ASP A 104 -3.97 -4.58 -9.85
N GLY A 105 -4.04 -4.39 -8.53
CA GLY A 105 -3.17 -3.50 -7.78
C GLY A 105 -3.58 -2.03 -7.84
N ASP A 106 -4.80 -1.73 -8.28
CA ASP A 106 -5.36 -0.37 -8.22
C ASP A 106 -5.88 -0.05 -6.83
N PHE A 107 -5.89 1.24 -6.49
CA PHE A 107 -6.48 1.71 -5.25
C PHE A 107 -8.01 1.67 -5.30
N VAL A 108 -8.61 1.06 -4.28
CA VAL A 108 -10.05 0.96 -4.08
C VAL A 108 -10.44 1.36 -2.66
N ALA A 109 -11.67 1.84 -2.50
CA ALA A 109 -12.23 2.15 -1.19
C ALA A 109 -12.49 0.86 -0.40
N ARG A 110 -12.05 0.78 0.85
CA ARG A 110 -12.29 -0.37 1.75
C ARG A 110 -13.64 -0.27 2.48
N ARG A 111 -14.21 0.90 2.49
CA ARG A 111 -15.53 1.25 3.04
C ARG A 111 -16.08 2.45 2.29
N LYS A 112 -17.30 2.86 2.63
CA LYS A 112 -17.78 4.18 2.17
C LYS A 112 -16.82 5.27 2.62
N ILE A 113 -16.43 6.16 1.69
CA ILE A 113 -15.60 7.34 1.94
C ILE A 113 -16.45 8.55 1.60
N GLU A 114 -16.54 9.49 2.51
CA GLU A 114 -17.31 10.71 2.29
C GLU A 114 -16.46 11.79 1.59
N LYS A 115 -17.13 12.68 0.88
CA LYS A 115 -16.47 13.85 0.30
C LYS A 115 -15.76 14.65 1.39
N GLY A 116 -14.50 15.05 1.15
CA GLY A 116 -13.65 15.79 2.07
C GLY A 116 -12.86 14.90 3.03
N GLU A 117 -13.08 13.57 3.02
CA GLU A 117 -12.32 12.64 3.85
C GLU A 117 -10.92 12.42 3.26
N GLU A 118 -9.90 12.37 4.11
CA GLU A 118 -8.54 12.02 3.69
C GLU A 118 -8.48 10.53 3.32
N LEU A 119 -7.87 10.24 2.18
CA LEU A 119 -7.57 8.89 1.71
C LEU A 119 -6.28 8.41 2.36
N THR A 120 -6.36 7.31 3.08
CA THR A 120 -5.21 6.71 3.75
C THR A 120 -5.21 5.20 3.56
N TYR A 121 -4.04 4.57 3.49
CA TYR A 121 -3.96 3.12 3.53
C TYR A 121 -2.96 2.63 4.57
N ASP A 122 -3.15 1.42 5.06
CA ASP A 122 -2.17 0.79 5.93
C ASP A 122 -0.97 0.35 5.09
N TYR A 123 0.19 0.93 5.34
CA TYR A 123 1.40 0.60 4.58
C TYR A 123 1.78 -0.88 4.65
N ALA A 124 1.36 -1.60 5.70
CA ALA A 124 1.52 -3.05 5.77
C ALA A 124 0.76 -3.82 4.66
N LEU A 125 -0.15 -3.17 3.93
CA LEU A 125 -0.80 -3.77 2.75
C LEU A 125 0.16 -3.89 1.54
N ALA A 126 1.27 -3.14 1.53
CA ALA A 126 2.20 -3.07 0.39
C ALA A 126 3.67 -3.17 0.80
N GLU A 127 4.05 -2.57 1.93
CA GLU A 127 5.42 -2.51 2.44
C GLU A 127 5.87 -3.88 2.98
N SER A 128 7.04 -4.35 2.56
CA SER A 128 7.59 -5.63 3.01
C SER A 128 9.12 -5.61 3.18
N ASN A 129 9.74 -4.43 3.16
CA ASN A 129 11.14 -4.27 3.49
C ASN A 129 11.36 -4.56 4.99
N PRO A 130 12.11 -5.60 5.37
CA PRO A 130 12.29 -5.96 6.78
C PRO A 130 13.02 -4.88 7.60
N ARG A 131 13.64 -3.90 6.96
CA ARG A 131 14.32 -2.76 7.60
C ARG A 131 13.42 -1.53 7.71
N PHE A 132 12.22 -1.55 7.13
CA PHE A 132 11.30 -0.43 7.22
C PHE A 132 10.78 -0.31 8.65
N ARG A 133 10.84 0.92 9.16
CA ARG A 133 10.30 1.33 10.45
C ARG A 133 9.89 2.79 10.37
N MET A 134 8.68 3.10 10.78
CA MET A 134 8.13 4.45 10.80
C MET A 134 7.29 4.66 12.07
N GLU A 135 7.46 5.78 12.73
CA GLU A 135 6.55 6.22 13.77
C GLU A 135 5.20 6.60 13.15
N CYS A 136 4.12 6.21 13.79
CA CYS A 136 2.77 6.42 13.27
C CYS A 136 2.02 7.47 14.07
N ASN A 137 1.58 8.52 13.38
CA ASN A 137 0.79 9.63 13.94
C ASN A 137 -0.64 9.65 13.39
N CYS A 138 -1.19 8.50 12.94
CA CYS A 138 -2.50 8.47 12.28
C CYS A 138 -3.68 8.79 13.18
N GLY A 139 -3.51 8.77 14.51
CA GLY A 139 -4.56 9.11 15.47
C GLY A 139 -5.73 8.11 15.57
N SER A 140 -5.68 6.96 14.85
CA SER A 140 -6.74 5.95 14.94
C SER A 140 -6.72 5.25 16.31
N ALA A 141 -7.88 4.76 16.76
CA ALA A 141 -8.00 4.02 18.03
C ALA A 141 -7.14 2.75 18.08
N GLY A 142 -6.91 2.12 16.92
CA GLY A 142 -6.04 0.95 16.76
C GLY A 142 -4.63 1.28 16.30
N CYS A 143 -4.15 2.52 16.53
CA CYS A 143 -2.81 2.93 16.10
C CYS A 143 -1.72 2.08 16.75
N ARG A 144 -0.85 1.51 15.93
CA ARG A 144 0.28 0.68 16.38
C ARG A 144 1.45 1.47 16.96
N GLY A 145 1.43 2.81 16.85
CA GLY A 145 2.50 3.71 17.29
C GLY A 145 3.77 3.61 16.44
N VAL A 146 4.15 2.42 16.06
CA VAL A 146 5.25 2.13 15.13
C VAL A 146 4.79 1.09 14.13
N ILE A 147 5.01 1.34 12.85
CA ILE A 147 4.78 0.37 11.78
C ILE A 147 6.09 -0.12 11.20
N THR A 148 6.11 -1.38 10.77
CA THR A 148 7.29 -2.05 10.23
C THR A 148 6.98 -2.79 8.94
N GLY A 149 8.03 -3.10 8.18
CA GLY A 149 7.89 -3.94 6.98
C GLY A 149 7.62 -5.42 7.28
N ASN A 150 7.35 -5.78 8.53
CA ASN A 150 6.96 -7.14 8.94
C ASN A 150 5.51 -7.23 9.45
N ASP A 151 4.80 -6.12 9.61
CA ASP A 151 3.44 -6.08 10.14
C ASP A 151 2.47 -6.93 9.31
N TRP A 152 2.67 -7.00 7.99
CA TRP A 152 1.89 -7.87 7.10
C TRP A 152 1.99 -9.37 7.42
N LYS A 153 2.99 -9.81 8.22
CA LYS A 153 3.17 -11.20 8.62
C LYS A 153 2.28 -11.61 9.78
N ASP A 154 1.75 -10.64 10.52
CA ASP A 154 0.83 -10.90 11.62
C ASP A 154 -0.40 -11.66 11.11
N PRO A 155 -0.77 -12.80 11.73
CA PRO A 155 -1.89 -13.62 11.27
C PRO A 155 -3.24 -12.91 11.32
N GLU A 156 -3.49 -12.12 12.36
CA GLU A 156 -4.74 -11.38 12.53
C GLU A 156 -4.83 -10.23 11.51
N PHE A 157 -3.72 -9.53 11.32
CA PHE A 157 -3.63 -8.52 10.27
C PHE A 157 -3.94 -9.10 8.88
N ARG A 158 -3.34 -10.25 8.55
CA ARG A 158 -3.57 -10.92 7.26
C ARG A 158 -5.00 -11.39 7.08
N GLU A 159 -5.60 -11.98 8.12
CA GLU A 159 -6.98 -12.45 8.07
C GLU A 159 -7.94 -11.29 7.75
N LYS A 160 -7.74 -10.15 8.41
CA LYS A 160 -8.57 -8.96 8.24
C LYS A 160 -8.36 -8.23 6.91
N ASN A 161 -7.16 -8.30 6.33
CA ASN A 161 -6.74 -7.38 5.28
C ASN A 161 -6.36 -8.05 3.96
N LEU A 162 -6.40 -9.38 3.85
CA LEU A 162 -5.88 -10.14 2.70
C LEU A 162 -6.41 -9.62 1.37
N ASP A 163 -7.71 -9.34 1.30
CA ASP A 163 -8.39 -8.92 0.06
C ASP A 163 -7.97 -7.54 -0.43
N TYR A 164 -7.39 -6.74 0.46
CA TYR A 164 -6.92 -5.39 0.18
C TYR A 164 -5.40 -5.26 0.11
N MET A 165 -4.67 -6.36 0.26
CA MET A 165 -3.22 -6.36 0.08
C MET A 165 -2.83 -6.20 -1.39
N LEU A 166 -1.71 -5.54 -1.62
CA LEU A 166 -1.09 -5.48 -2.94
C LEU A 166 -0.91 -6.90 -3.50
N PRO A 167 -1.29 -7.19 -4.76
CA PRO A 167 -1.34 -8.56 -5.31
C PRO A 167 -0.07 -9.39 -5.08
N ARG A 168 1.10 -8.75 -5.16
CA ARG A 168 2.37 -9.41 -4.85
C ARG A 168 2.42 -9.94 -3.41
N LEU A 169 2.02 -9.08 -2.46
CA LEU A 169 2.09 -9.39 -1.04
C LEU A 169 1.00 -10.40 -0.65
N ARG A 170 -0.17 -10.29 -1.26
CA ARG A 170 -1.26 -11.27 -1.13
C ARG A 170 -0.78 -12.67 -1.52
N ARG A 171 -0.16 -12.85 -2.70
CA ARG A 171 0.38 -14.15 -3.15
C ARG A 171 1.38 -14.75 -2.15
N VAL A 172 2.28 -13.95 -1.59
CA VAL A 172 3.23 -14.40 -0.57
C VAL A 172 2.52 -14.82 0.72
N SER A 173 1.51 -14.05 1.12
CA SER A 173 0.70 -14.33 2.32
C SER A 173 -0.10 -15.62 2.19
N GLU A 174 -0.68 -15.88 1.02
CA GLU A 174 -1.40 -17.12 0.71
C GLU A 174 -0.46 -18.34 0.68
N ALA A 175 0.68 -18.23 0.01
CA ALA A 175 1.69 -19.31 -0.01
C ALA A 175 2.17 -19.69 1.39
N GLY A 176 2.32 -18.72 2.29
CA GLY A 176 2.64 -18.94 3.71
C GLY A 176 1.56 -19.68 4.49
N ARG A 177 0.27 -19.50 4.15
CA ARG A 177 -0.85 -20.25 4.77
C ARG A 177 -0.77 -21.74 4.44
N PHE A 178 -0.41 -22.12 3.20
CA PHE A 178 -0.28 -23.52 2.79
C PHE A 178 0.96 -24.19 3.39
N ALA A 179 2.05 -23.44 3.59
CA ALA A 179 3.27 -23.98 4.23
C ALA A 179 3.11 -24.26 5.73
N GLY A 180 2.16 -23.61 6.40
CA GLY A 180 1.85 -23.78 7.83
C GLY A 180 0.78 -24.82 8.15
N ALA A 181 0.02 -25.28 7.17
CA ALA A 181 -1.01 -26.31 7.35
C ALA A 181 -0.34 -27.68 7.44
N LYS A 182 -0.16 -28.20 8.67
CA LYS A 182 0.20 -29.61 8.87
C LYS A 182 -0.88 -30.48 8.20
N PRO A 183 -0.51 -31.51 7.42
CA PRO A 183 -1.48 -32.41 6.82
C PRO A 183 -2.33 -33.02 7.96
N VAL A 184 -3.65 -32.84 7.87
CA VAL A 184 -4.59 -33.53 8.75
C VAL A 184 -4.40 -35.03 8.52
N ARG A 185 -3.84 -35.72 9.50
CA ARG A 185 -3.72 -37.18 9.45
C ARG A 185 -5.13 -37.75 9.32
N ALA A 186 -5.39 -38.37 8.18
CA ALA A 186 -6.61 -39.16 7.99
C ALA A 186 -6.71 -40.19 9.10
N VAL A 187 -7.71 -40.06 9.95
CA VAL A 187 -8.06 -41.07 10.95
C VAL A 187 -8.59 -42.26 10.17
N ALA A 188 -7.81 -43.31 10.11
CA ALA A 188 -8.24 -44.60 9.53
C ALA A 188 -9.44 -45.11 10.33
N ARG A 189 -10.62 -45.14 9.73
CA ARG A 189 -11.78 -45.85 10.29
C ARG A 189 -11.43 -47.35 10.30
N ARG A 190 -11.20 -47.90 11.48
CA ARG A 190 -11.19 -49.35 11.70
C ARG A 190 -12.61 -49.87 11.47
N ARG A 191 -12.75 -50.85 10.58
CA ARG A 191 -13.92 -51.70 10.46
C ARG A 191 -13.99 -52.70 11.61
#